data_61cc93b6ca1d8ba6c4747dfda3f3cecb
#
_entry.id   61cc93b6ca1d8ba6c4747dfda3f3cecb
#
_cell.length_a   1.000
_cell.length_b   1.000
_cell.length_c   1.000
_cell.angle_alpha   90.00
_cell.angle_beta   90.00
_cell.angle_gamma   90.00
#
_symmetry.space_group_name_H-M   'P 1'
#
loop_
_entity.id
_entity.type
_entity.pdbx_description
1 polymer ?
#
loop_
_entity_poly.entity_id
_entity_poly.type
_entity_poly.pdbx_seq_one_letter_code
_entity_poly.pdbx_strand_id
1 'polypeptide(L)'
;DENNKFDAIVTSPPYATALPYLDTDRLSLSYLGLLAREDYKDADSHMIGNREISASTRKAMREEYMKSKGTLPSSIVRLIDKIDRLNLNADVGFRRKNLSALLGKYFFDMKKMFALMHLVLKPGGHIFMVVGGNHTIAGGHPVDINTIDLLVDLARAAGFKLSDKIDMEMLVNRNVHKKNATKTESILWLTRLPS
;
A
#
# COMPACT_ATOMS: atom_id res chain seq x y z
N ASP A 1 22.72 -11.03 15.52
CA ASP A 1 21.39 -10.57 15.94
C ASP A 1 21.09 -9.25 15.23
N GLU A 2 20.04 -9.21 14.39
CA GLU A 2 19.69 -8.03 13.60
C GLU A 2 18.66 -7.13 14.29
N ASN A 3 18.22 -7.50 15.47
CA ASN A 3 17.22 -6.78 16.23
C ASN A 3 17.85 -5.51 16.87
N ASN A 4 17.07 -4.43 16.89
CA ASN A 4 17.45 -3.17 17.57
C ASN A 4 18.78 -2.55 17.10
N LYS A 5 19.07 -2.63 15.78
CA LYS A 5 20.33 -2.11 15.23
C LYS A 5 20.27 -0.66 14.77
N PHE A 6 19.12 -0.24 14.25
CA PHE A 6 19.01 1.02 13.53
C PHE A 6 18.37 2.11 14.37
N ASP A 7 18.83 3.33 14.22
CA ASP A 7 18.29 4.53 14.86
C ASP A 7 17.14 5.11 14.02
N ALA A 8 17.21 4.97 12.70
CA ALA A 8 16.18 5.47 11.80
C ALA A 8 16.06 4.62 10.52
N ILE A 9 14.85 4.65 9.92
CA ILE A 9 14.52 4.13 8.60
C ILE A 9 13.94 5.27 7.78
N VAL A 10 14.47 5.46 6.55
CA VAL A 10 13.92 6.39 5.56
C VAL A 10 13.44 5.58 4.37
N THR A 11 12.17 5.75 3.97
CA THR A 11 11.57 4.95 2.92
C THR A 11 10.43 5.66 2.19
N SER A 12 10.17 5.25 0.95
CA SER A 12 8.96 5.58 0.20
C SER A 12 8.35 4.28 -0.31
N PRO A 13 7.45 3.65 0.46
CA PRO A 13 6.82 2.41 0.03
C PRO A 13 5.91 2.63 -1.17
N PRO A 14 5.61 1.59 -1.95
CA PRO A 14 4.63 1.68 -3.02
C PRO A 14 3.28 2.21 -2.53
N TYR A 15 2.62 3.04 -3.35
CA TYR A 15 1.30 3.58 -3.01
C TYR A 15 0.20 2.56 -3.29
N ALA A 16 -0.84 2.56 -2.48
CA ALA A 16 -1.95 1.62 -2.59
C ALA A 16 -2.60 1.70 -3.98
N THR A 17 -2.43 0.66 -4.80
CA THR A 17 -3.03 0.49 -6.14
C THR A 17 -2.75 1.63 -7.14
N ALA A 18 -1.75 2.47 -6.90
CA ALA A 18 -1.49 3.65 -7.72
C ALA A 18 -0.76 3.31 -9.03
N LEU A 19 0.32 2.54 -8.98
CA LEU A 19 1.18 2.23 -10.12
C LEU A 19 1.49 0.73 -10.20
N PRO A 20 1.63 0.18 -11.42
CA PRO A 20 2.19 -1.15 -11.63
C PRO A 20 3.72 -1.07 -11.62
N TYR A 21 4.32 -1.01 -10.43
CA TYR A 21 5.75 -0.70 -10.26
C TYR A 21 6.67 -1.59 -11.10
N LEU A 22 6.47 -2.91 -11.05
CA LEU A 22 7.31 -3.82 -11.83
C LEU A 22 7.13 -3.64 -13.34
N ASP A 23 5.92 -3.28 -13.78
CA ASP A 23 5.63 -3.09 -15.20
C ASP A 23 6.32 -1.83 -15.77
N THR A 24 6.53 -0.79 -14.95
CA THR A 24 7.26 0.42 -15.37
C THR A 24 8.73 0.12 -15.65
N ASP A 25 9.33 -0.82 -14.93
CA ASP A 25 10.75 -1.17 -15.05
C ASP A 25 10.99 -2.40 -15.95
N ARG A 26 9.91 -3.02 -16.42
CA ARG A 26 9.95 -4.28 -17.17
C ARG A 26 10.93 -4.29 -18.33
N LEU A 27 10.95 -3.22 -19.14
CA LEU A 27 11.85 -3.13 -20.28
C LEU A 27 13.31 -3.09 -19.83
N SER A 28 13.62 -2.28 -18.84
CA SER A 28 14.97 -2.13 -18.27
C SER A 28 15.44 -3.43 -17.64
N LEU A 29 14.59 -4.09 -16.84
CA LEU A 29 14.90 -5.36 -16.20
C LEU A 29 15.19 -6.46 -17.21
N SER A 30 14.38 -6.54 -18.28
CA SER A 30 14.58 -7.51 -19.37
C SER A 30 15.84 -7.20 -20.16
N TYR A 31 16.08 -5.93 -20.52
CA TYR A 31 17.24 -5.51 -21.29
C TYR A 31 18.56 -5.76 -20.56
N LEU A 32 18.58 -5.53 -19.24
CA LEU A 32 19.75 -5.76 -18.40
C LEU A 32 19.91 -7.22 -17.97
N GLY A 33 19.01 -8.11 -18.37
CA GLY A 33 19.04 -9.52 -17.99
C GLY A 33 18.80 -9.78 -16.49
N LEU A 34 18.19 -8.81 -15.78
CA LEU A 34 17.95 -8.90 -14.32
C LEU A 34 16.66 -9.67 -14.00
N LEU A 35 15.72 -9.79 -14.93
CA LEU A 35 14.48 -10.54 -14.76
C LEU A 35 14.11 -11.21 -16.07
N ALA A 36 14.03 -12.53 -16.05
CA ALA A 36 13.58 -13.32 -17.20
C ALA A 36 12.04 -13.20 -17.35
N ARG A 37 11.56 -13.40 -18.58
CA ARG A 37 10.13 -13.25 -18.90
C ARG A 37 9.27 -14.26 -18.14
N GLU A 38 9.76 -15.46 -17.94
CA GLU A 38 9.11 -16.54 -17.20
C GLU A 38 8.95 -16.21 -15.70
N ASP A 39 9.89 -15.46 -15.12
CA ASP A 39 9.92 -15.11 -13.69
C ASP A 39 9.08 -13.87 -13.36
N TYR A 40 8.63 -13.14 -14.38
CA TYR A 40 7.91 -11.88 -14.20
C TYR A 40 6.66 -12.02 -13.32
N LYS A 41 5.85 -13.07 -13.53
CA LYS A 41 4.62 -13.29 -12.75
C LYS A 41 4.90 -13.58 -11.29
N ASP A 42 5.95 -14.33 -11.02
CA ASP A 42 6.37 -14.66 -9.67
C ASP A 42 6.87 -13.38 -8.97
N ALA A 43 7.77 -12.65 -9.58
CA ALA A 43 8.26 -11.37 -9.08
C ALA A 43 7.11 -10.37 -8.81
N ASP A 44 6.17 -10.22 -9.74
CA ASP A 44 5.01 -9.33 -9.58
C ASP A 44 4.13 -9.76 -8.40
N SER A 45 3.96 -11.06 -8.17
CA SER A 45 3.16 -11.58 -7.06
C SER A 45 3.72 -11.20 -5.69
N HIS A 46 5.04 -11.03 -5.59
CA HIS A 46 5.76 -10.65 -4.37
C HIS A 46 5.84 -9.13 -4.14
N MET A 47 5.48 -8.32 -5.16
CA MET A 47 5.50 -6.87 -5.02
C MET A 47 4.40 -6.37 -4.08
N ILE A 48 4.73 -5.33 -3.30
CA ILE A 48 3.73 -4.52 -2.60
C ILE A 48 3.09 -3.58 -3.63
N GLY A 49 1.77 -3.41 -3.61
CA GLY A 49 1.11 -2.42 -4.46
C GLY A 49 0.80 -2.89 -5.88
N ASN A 50 0.56 -4.19 -6.08
CA ASN A 50 0.08 -4.73 -7.37
C ASN A 50 -1.18 -4.01 -7.85
N ARG A 51 -1.34 -3.94 -9.17
CA ARG A 51 -2.49 -3.28 -9.80
C ARG A 51 -3.43 -4.22 -10.54
N GLU A 52 -2.92 -5.31 -11.08
CA GLU A 52 -3.68 -6.27 -11.88
C GLU A 52 -3.45 -7.69 -11.38
N ILE A 53 -4.53 -8.43 -11.21
CA ILE A 53 -4.52 -9.83 -10.78
C ILE A 53 -5.56 -10.61 -11.57
N SER A 54 -5.34 -11.91 -11.74
CA SER A 54 -6.31 -12.80 -12.37
C SER A 54 -7.57 -12.99 -11.51
N ALA A 55 -8.64 -13.51 -12.09
CA ALA A 55 -9.86 -13.81 -11.34
C ALA A 55 -9.64 -14.87 -10.25
N SER A 56 -8.80 -15.87 -10.52
CA SER A 56 -8.44 -16.90 -9.54
C SER A 56 -7.62 -16.32 -8.38
N THR A 57 -6.63 -15.48 -8.67
CA THR A 57 -5.83 -14.78 -7.67
C THR A 57 -6.71 -13.87 -6.81
N ARG A 58 -7.65 -13.12 -7.41
CA ARG A 58 -8.61 -12.29 -6.69
C ARG A 58 -9.43 -13.11 -5.69
N LYS A 59 -9.93 -14.28 -6.12
CA LYS A 59 -10.72 -15.16 -5.23
C LYS A 59 -9.89 -15.61 -4.04
N ALA A 60 -8.67 -16.10 -4.27
CA ALA A 60 -7.78 -16.53 -3.20
C ALA A 60 -7.42 -15.39 -2.23
N MET A 61 -7.09 -14.20 -2.73
CA MET A 61 -6.81 -13.03 -1.90
C MET A 61 -8.02 -12.58 -1.09
N ARG A 62 -9.23 -12.68 -1.66
CA ARG A 62 -10.45 -12.34 -0.93
C ARG A 62 -10.74 -13.34 0.19
N GLU A 63 -10.55 -14.61 -0.05
CA GLU A 63 -10.68 -15.66 0.97
C GLU A 63 -9.70 -15.43 2.12
N GLU A 64 -8.44 -15.15 1.81
CA GLU A 64 -7.40 -14.83 2.80
C GLU A 64 -7.75 -13.55 3.58
N TYR A 65 -8.20 -12.50 2.90
CA TYR A 65 -8.69 -11.28 3.56
C TYR A 65 -9.82 -11.60 4.54
N MET A 66 -10.83 -12.36 4.14
CA MET A 66 -11.96 -12.70 5.01
C MET A 66 -11.54 -13.49 6.26
N LYS A 67 -10.54 -14.37 6.14
CA LYS A 67 -9.98 -15.13 7.27
C LYS A 67 -9.19 -14.23 8.25
N SER A 68 -8.45 -13.26 7.71
CA SER A 68 -7.41 -12.55 8.46
C SER A 68 -7.74 -11.08 8.75
N LYS A 69 -8.86 -10.53 8.22
CA LYS A 69 -9.20 -9.10 8.33
C LYS A 69 -9.31 -8.60 9.78
N GLY A 70 -9.68 -9.46 10.73
CA GLY A 70 -9.72 -9.12 12.15
C GLY A 70 -8.36 -8.72 12.75
N THR A 71 -7.26 -8.97 12.04
CA THR A 71 -5.91 -8.57 12.45
C THR A 71 -5.50 -7.18 11.91
N LEU A 72 -6.36 -6.53 11.12
CA LEU A 72 -6.15 -5.18 10.60
C LEU A 72 -6.95 -4.16 11.44
N PRO A 73 -6.50 -2.90 11.51
CA PRO A 73 -7.28 -1.82 12.10
C PRO A 73 -8.68 -1.71 11.47
N SER A 74 -9.68 -1.40 12.30
CA SER A 74 -11.08 -1.32 11.87
C SER A 74 -11.34 -0.27 10.78
N SER A 75 -10.54 0.78 10.72
CA SER A 75 -10.58 1.80 9.65
C SER A 75 -10.30 1.20 8.28
N ILE A 76 -9.27 0.36 8.19
CA ILE A 76 -8.89 -0.36 6.97
C ILE A 76 -9.98 -1.35 6.57
N VAL A 77 -10.46 -2.14 7.51
CA VAL A 77 -11.52 -3.13 7.25
C VAL A 77 -12.78 -2.45 6.72
N ARG A 78 -13.21 -1.35 7.35
CA ARG A 78 -14.39 -0.58 6.89
C ARG A 78 -14.24 -0.07 5.46
N LEU A 79 -13.05 0.43 5.09
CA LEU A 79 -12.78 0.91 3.74
C LEU A 79 -12.88 -0.24 2.72
N ILE A 80 -12.19 -1.35 2.97
CA ILE A 80 -12.15 -2.50 2.06
C ILE A 80 -13.55 -3.11 1.90
N ASP A 81 -14.25 -3.34 2.99
CA ASP A 81 -15.62 -3.90 2.99
C ASP A 81 -16.61 -2.96 2.30
N LYS A 82 -16.44 -1.62 2.43
CA LYS A 82 -17.23 -0.62 1.69
C LYS A 82 -17.01 -0.73 0.19
N ILE A 83 -15.75 -0.77 -0.26
CA ILE A 83 -15.40 -0.86 -1.68
C ILE A 83 -15.89 -2.19 -2.27
N ASP A 84 -15.70 -3.30 -1.55
CA ASP A 84 -16.17 -4.62 -1.98
C ASP A 84 -17.67 -4.63 -2.20
N ARG A 85 -18.46 -4.11 -1.25
CA ARG A 85 -19.91 -4.01 -1.32
C ARG A 85 -20.40 -3.14 -2.47
N LEU A 86 -19.77 -1.97 -2.68
CA LEU A 86 -20.14 -1.08 -3.77
C LEU A 86 -19.88 -1.71 -5.15
N ASN A 87 -18.76 -2.42 -5.30
CA ASN A 87 -18.40 -3.05 -6.57
C ASN A 87 -19.16 -4.36 -6.83
N LEU A 88 -19.60 -5.08 -5.79
CA LEU A 88 -20.33 -6.34 -5.92
C LEU A 88 -21.69 -6.13 -6.61
N ASN A 89 -22.36 -5.02 -6.33
CA ASN A 89 -23.72 -4.71 -6.79
C ASN A 89 -23.73 -3.82 -8.06
N ALA A 90 -22.58 -3.61 -8.69
CA ALA A 90 -22.44 -2.74 -9.85
C ALA A 90 -21.76 -3.46 -11.02
N ASP A 91 -22.19 -3.12 -12.23
CA ASP A 91 -21.45 -3.55 -13.43
C ASP A 91 -20.20 -2.71 -13.58
N VAL A 92 -19.10 -3.20 -13.00
CA VAL A 92 -17.80 -2.52 -12.99
C VAL A 92 -16.78 -3.33 -13.76
N GLY A 93 -15.87 -2.62 -14.42
CA GLY A 93 -14.77 -3.23 -15.16
C GLY A 93 -13.83 -4.03 -14.26
N PHE A 94 -13.04 -4.90 -14.88
CA PHE A 94 -12.13 -5.86 -14.25
C PHE A 94 -11.22 -5.24 -13.17
N ARG A 95 -10.61 -4.07 -13.42
CA ARG A 95 -9.73 -3.40 -12.45
C ARG A 95 -10.46 -3.02 -11.16
N ARG A 96 -11.72 -2.59 -11.25
CA ARG A 96 -12.53 -2.24 -10.07
C ARG A 96 -12.96 -3.48 -9.29
N LYS A 97 -13.23 -4.59 -9.99
CA LYS A 97 -13.52 -5.89 -9.35
C LYS A 97 -12.35 -6.41 -8.52
N ASN A 98 -11.11 -6.06 -8.88
CA ASN A 98 -9.91 -6.48 -8.17
C ASN A 98 -9.56 -5.60 -6.95
N LEU A 99 -10.12 -4.41 -6.86
CA LEU A 99 -9.63 -3.36 -5.96
C LEU A 99 -9.68 -3.73 -4.48
N SER A 100 -10.77 -4.34 -4.00
CA SER A 100 -10.87 -4.75 -2.59
C SER A 100 -9.83 -5.81 -2.22
N ALA A 101 -9.59 -6.78 -3.10
CA ALA A 101 -8.58 -7.82 -2.89
C ALA A 101 -7.15 -7.24 -2.89
N LEU A 102 -6.87 -6.32 -3.82
CA LEU A 102 -5.57 -5.63 -3.91
C LEU A 102 -5.30 -4.76 -2.70
N LEU A 103 -6.30 -4.03 -2.20
CA LEU A 103 -6.18 -3.26 -0.96
C LEU A 103 -5.95 -4.17 0.26
N GLY A 104 -6.64 -5.30 0.32
CA GLY A 104 -6.41 -6.30 1.37
C GLY A 104 -4.95 -6.77 1.39
N LYS A 105 -4.44 -7.22 0.23
CA LYS A 105 -3.03 -7.60 0.08
C LYS A 105 -2.10 -6.47 0.50
N TYR A 106 -2.31 -5.26 -0.03
CA TYR A 106 -1.48 -4.10 0.27
C TYR A 106 -1.35 -3.85 1.78
N PHE A 107 -2.47 -3.81 2.51
CA PHE A 107 -2.42 -3.54 3.94
C PHE A 107 -1.86 -4.71 4.76
N PHE A 108 -2.00 -5.96 4.32
CA PHE A 108 -1.31 -7.08 4.94
C PHE A 108 0.20 -7.02 4.72
N ASP A 109 0.64 -6.66 3.53
CA ASP A 109 2.07 -6.52 3.22
C ASP A 109 2.68 -5.35 4.02
N MET A 110 1.99 -4.21 4.09
CA MET A 110 2.41 -3.07 4.91
C MET A 110 2.43 -3.41 6.41
N LYS A 111 1.49 -4.22 6.89
CA LYS A 111 1.51 -4.74 8.27
C LYS A 111 2.77 -5.56 8.55
N LYS A 112 3.14 -6.47 7.64
CA LYS A 112 4.38 -7.25 7.75
C LYS A 112 5.60 -6.33 7.74
N MET A 113 5.61 -5.34 6.85
CA MET A 113 6.69 -4.36 6.77
C MET A 113 6.85 -3.60 8.10
N PHE A 114 5.78 -3.08 8.70
CA PHE A 114 5.86 -2.40 10.00
C PHE A 114 6.35 -3.34 11.11
N ALA A 115 5.94 -4.59 11.12
CA ALA A 115 6.43 -5.58 12.09
C ALA A 115 7.95 -5.80 11.95
N LEU A 116 8.47 -5.90 10.72
CA LEU A 116 9.91 -6.03 10.47
C LEU A 116 10.68 -4.76 10.86
N MET A 117 10.13 -3.58 10.53
CA MET A 117 10.73 -2.30 10.94
C MET A 117 10.78 -2.18 12.47
N HIS A 118 9.75 -2.66 13.17
CA HIS A 118 9.73 -2.67 14.63
C HIS A 118 10.82 -3.56 15.21
N LEU A 119 11.14 -4.70 14.59
CA LEU A 119 12.22 -5.59 15.04
C LEU A 119 13.59 -4.95 14.91
N VAL A 120 13.87 -4.28 13.79
CA VAL A 120 15.22 -3.79 13.48
C VAL A 120 15.53 -2.40 14.06
N LEU A 121 14.51 -1.58 14.32
CA LEU A 121 14.70 -0.27 14.97
C LEU A 121 14.98 -0.42 16.46
N LYS A 122 15.80 0.46 17.01
CA LYS A 122 15.96 0.63 18.45
C LYS A 122 14.68 1.17 19.08
N PRO A 123 14.38 0.89 20.37
CA PRO A 123 13.36 1.62 21.12
C PRO A 123 13.60 3.14 21.01
N GLY A 124 12.58 3.91 20.70
CA GLY A 124 12.71 5.34 20.41
C GLY A 124 13.24 5.67 19.01
N GLY A 125 13.62 4.69 18.20
CA GLY A 125 14.04 4.90 16.81
C GLY A 125 12.91 5.40 15.91
N HIS A 126 13.26 5.96 14.77
CA HIS A 126 12.35 6.72 13.92
C HIS A 126 12.14 6.10 12.54
N ILE A 127 10.95 6.27 11.98
CA ILE A 127 10.66 6.02 10.56
C ILE A 127 10.26 7.35 9.93
N PHE A 128 10.89 7.69 8.80
CA PHE A 128 10.48 8.77 7.91
C PHE A 128 9.97 8.13 6.63
N MET A 129 8.65 8.22 6.42
CA MET A 129 7.97 7.52 5.33
C MET A 129 7.25 8.50 4.43
N VAL A 130 7.67 8.59 3.17
CA VAL A 130 6.96 9.39 2.14
C VAL A 130 5.81 8.57 1.59
N VAL A 131 4.60 9.09 1.72
CA VAL A 131 3.37 8.42 1.25
C VAL A 131 2.41 9.42 0.61
N GLY A 132 1.64 8.94 -0.37
CA GLY A 132 0.58 9.70 -1.02
C GLY A 132 -0.80 9.14 -0.72
N GLY A 133 -1.80 10.02 -0.73
CA GLY A 133 -3.20 9.63 -0.75
C GLY A 133 -3.60 9.05 -2.11
N ASN A 134 -4.73 8.37 -2.16
CA ASN A 134 -5.30 7.88 -3.40
C ASN A 134 -6.83 8.01 -3.37
N HIS A 135 -7.46 8.04 -4.55
CA HIS A 135 -8.91 8.01 -4.68
C HIS A 135 -9.31 7.01 -5.75
N THR A 136 -10.52 6.53 -5.67
CA THR A 136 -11.06 5.56 -6.61
C THR A 136 -12.55 5.82 -6.89
N ILE A 137 -13.08 5.08 -7.86
CA ILE A 137 -14.52 4.99 -8.09
C ILE A 137 -14.94 3.56 -7.80
N ALA A 138 -15.83 3.36 -6.85
CA ALA A 138 -16.42 2.07 -6.52
C ALA A 138 -17.94 2.13 -6.69
N GLY A 139 -18.51 1.20 -7.45
CA GLY A 139 -19.94 1.18 -7.73
C GLY A 139 -20.48 2.47 -8.38
N GLY A 140 -19.64 3.18 -9.15
CA GLY A 140 -20.01 4.48 -9.74
C GLY A 140 -19.80 5.69 -8.81
N HIS A 141 -19.47 5.49 -7.53
CA HIS A 141 -19.30 6.56 -6.54
C HIS A 141 -17.81 6.85 -6.27
N PRO A 142 -17.40 8.12 -6.11
CA PRO A 142 -16.05 8.44 -5.68
C PRO A 142 -15.84 7.97 -4.23
N VAL A 143 -14.71 7.32 -4.01
CA VAL A 143 -14.26 6.85 -2.68
C VAL A 143 -12.84 7.33 -2.47
N ASP A 144 -12.64 8.09 -1.43
CA ASP A 144 -11.30 8.50 -0.99
C ASP A 144 -10.62 7.36 -0.24
N ILE A 145 -9.40 7.03 -0.66
CA ILE A 145 -8.51 6.11 0.01
C ILE A 145 -7.48 6.95 0.74
N ASN A 146 -7.82 7.39 1.94
CA ASN A 146 -6.88 8.13 2.78
C ASN A 146 -5.77 7.20 3.28
N THR A 147 -4.88 6.80 2.35
CA THR A 147 -3.78 5.86 2.62
C THR A 147 -2.91 6.35 3.77
N ILE A 148 -2.71 7.66 3.90
CA ILE A 148 -1.88 8.28 4.92
C ILE A 148 -2.40 7.93 6.31
N ASP A 149 -3.66 8.24 6.62
CA ASP A 149 -4.25 7.97 7.94
C ASP A 149 -4.38 6.48 8.21
N LEU A 150 -4.68 5.68 7.18
CA LEU A 150 -4.75 4.22 7.31
C LEU A 150 -3.39 3.59 7.63
N LEU A 151 -2.30 4.12 7.08
CA LEU A 151 -0.95 3.68 7.42
C LEU A 151 -0.54 4.12 8.82
N VAL A 152 -0.98 5.29 9.28
CA VAL A 152 -0.80 5.71 10.68
C VAL A 152 -1.51 4.77 11.64
N ASP A 153 -2.76 4.37 11.34
CA ASP A 153 -3.49 3.40 12.17
C ASP A 153 -2.79 2.04 12.19
N LEU A 154 -2.25 1.61 11.05
CA LEU A 154 -1.50 0.36 10.93
C LEU A 154 -0.18 0.41 11.70
N ALA A 155 0.55 1.53 11.62
CA ALA A 155 1.78 1.76 12.36
C ALA A 155 1.51 1.76 13.88
N ARG A 156 0.43 2.40 14.33
CA ARG A 156 0.02 2.36 15.75
C ARG A 156 -0.24 0.95 16.23
N ALA A 157 -0.93 0.14 15.44
CA ALA A 157 -1.17 -1.27 15.76
C ALA A 157 0.12 -2.10 15.81
N ALA A 158 1.20 -1.64 15.15
CA ALA A 158 2.52 -2.26 15.14
C ALA A 158 3.49 -1.70 16.20
N GLY A 159 3.02 -0.86 17.15
CA GLY A 159 3.84 -0.31 18.24
C GLY A 159 4.58 0.98 17.91
N PHE A 160 4.12 1.75 16.93
CA PHE A 160 4.62 3.08 16.62
C PHE A 160 3.65 4.17 17.07
N LYS A 161 4.16 5.36 17.34
CA LYS A 161 3.38 6.60 17.45
C LYS A 161 3.69 7.51 16.27
N LEU A 162 2.69 8.26 15.82
CA LEU A 162 2.90 9.38 14.93
C LEU A 162 3.49 10.53 15.75
N SER A 163 4.71 10.93 15.39
CA SER A 163 5.40 12.09 16.00
C SER A 163 5.08 13.36 15.27
N ASP A 164 5.06 13.31 13.92
CA ASP A 164 4.70 14.44 13.08
C ASP A 164 4.21 13.97 11.71
N LYS A 165 3.50 14.86 11.00
CA LYS A 165 3.07 14.68 9.62
C LYS A 165 3.35 15.97 8.86
N ILE A 166 4.23 15.91 7.88
CA ILE A 166 4.62 17.06 7.06
C ILE A 166 4.00 16.88 5.68
N ASP A 167 3.02 17.72 5.35
CA ASP A 167 2.40 17.71 4.03
C ASP A 167 3.28 18.45 3.02
N MET A 168 3.50 17.82 1.87
CA MET A 168 4.32 18.34 0.78
C MET A 168 3.42 18.64 -0.42
N GLU A 169 3.55 19.83 -0.99
CA GLU A 169 2.95 20.14 -2.28
C GLU A 169 3.71 19.45 -3.40
N MET A 170 2.99 18.64 -4.19
CA MET A 170 3.58 18.09 -5.40
C MET A 170 3.67 19.16 -6.49
N LEU A 171 4.87 19.38 -7.00
CA LEU A 171 5.04 20.16 -8.23
C LEU A 171 4.39 19.38 -9.38
N VAL A 172 3.15 19.71 -9.69
CA VAL A 172 2.43 19.14 -10.84
C VAL A 172 3.13 19.57 -12.11
N ASN A 173 4.02 18.73 -12.62
CA ASN A 173 4.70 19.00 -13.88
C ASN A 173 3.68 19.00 -15.03
N ARG A 174 3.91 19.88 -16.00
CA ARG A 174 2.97 20.33 -17.02
C ARG A 174 2.33 19.17 -17.82
N ASN A 175 1.00 19.14 -17.85
CA ASN A 175 0.13 18.83 -18.98
C ASN A 175 -0.39 17.44 -19.28
N VAL A 176 -0.03 16.31 -18.67
CA VAL A 176 -0.54 15.04 -19.23
C VAL A 176 -1.52 14.28 -18.30
N HIS A 177 -1.50 14.44 -16.98
CA HIS A 177 -2.34 13.65 -16.09
C HIS A 177 -2.99 14.42 -14.93
N LYS A 178 -3.36 15.69 -15.11
CA LYS A 178 -3.95 16.56 -14.05
C LYS A 178 -5.17 15.98 -13.32
N LYS A 179 -5.95 15.10 -13.96
CA LYS A 179 -7.20 14.58 -13.38
C LYS A 179 -7.00 13.45 -12.36
N ASN A 180 -5.87 12.73 -12.41
CA ASN A 180 -5.64 11.54 -11.61
C ASN A 180 -4.37 11.62 -10.74
N ALA A 181 -3.66 12.74 -10.74
CA ALA A 181 -2.47 12.92 -9.92
C ALA A 181 -2.86 13.09 -8.45
N THR A 182 -2.16 12.39 -7.57
CA THR A 182 -2.18 12.67 -6.13
C THR A 182 -1.73 14.10 -5.92
N LYS A 183 -2.56 14.93 -5.28
CA LYS A 183 -2.28 16.36 -5.12
C LYS A 183 -1.30 16.64 -3.99
N THR A 184 -1.19 15.73 -3.05
CA THR A 184 -0.36 15.89 -1.84
C THR A 184 0.33 14.59 -1.52
N GLU A 185 1.57 14.69 -1.13
CA GLU A 185 2.33 13.66 -0.44
C GLU A 185 2.61 14.13 0.98
N SER A 186 2.82 13.20 1.88
CA SER A 186 3.16 13.52 3.26
C SER A 186 4.36 12.71 3.71
N ILE A 187 5.22 13.33 4.50
CA ILE A 187 6.22 12.60 5.27
C ILE A 187 5.58 12.26 6.60
N LEU A 188 5.45 10.96 6.89
CA LEU A 188 5.08 10.47 8.20
C LEU A 188 6.33 10.26 9.03
N TRP A 189 6.45 10.98 10.12
CA TRP A 189 7.45 10.74 11.14
C TRP A 189 6.85 9.87 12.25
N LEU A 190 7.25 8.61 12.27
CA LEU A 190 6.81 7.64 13.26
C LEU A 190 7.95 7.32 14.23
N THR A 191 7.64 7.14 15.50
CA THR A 191 8.62 6.75 16.53
C THR A 191 8.21 5.41 17.12
N ARG A 192 9.15 4.46 17.20
CA ARG A 192 8.96 3.18 17.89
C ARG A 192 8.72 3.42 19.38
N LEU A 193 7.63 2.88 19.90
CA LEU A 193 7.36 2.89 21.34
C LEU A 193 8.32 1.94 22.08
N PRO A 194 8.71 2.26 23.31
CA PRO A 194 9.37 1.28 24.19
C PRO A 194 8.44 0.08 24.38
N SER A 195 9.02 -1.12 24.42
CA SER A 195 8.30 -2.36 24.72
C SER A 195 7.88 -2.40 26.18
#